data_7735940c9666b6bb11f3cc751427bc86
#
_entry.id   7735940c9666b6bb11f3cc751427bc86
#
_cell.length_a   1.000
_cell.length_b   1.000
_cell.length_c   1.000
_cell.angle_alpha   90.00
_cell.angle_beta   90.00
_cell.angle_gamma   90.00
#
_symmetry.space_group_name_H-M   'P 1'
#
loop_
_entity.id
_entity.type
_entity.pdbx_description
1 polymer ?
#
loop_
_entity_poly.entity_id
_entity_poly.type
_entity_poly.pdbx_seq_one_letter_code
_entity_poly.pdbx_strand_id
1 'polypeptide(L)'
;MAEFIHGNQSIHYELAGVREFRLRTPVLLLHGNGEDMHIFDNMIAPLLGAKGFVLMDSRMQGESFSLDGGGEISYSAMADDAAALMDELGINEYDIVGYSDGGIIALLMAMKSFKVRRFFTIGANTDPSGLTAKAVREIKTALRRANHKGDERTAALLSMMLNEPHITSHQLAGIIAEATIILGKKDTVIDRKHSERIADAIPHGTHVLIEGAGHDVPDRKSVV
;
A
#
# COMPACT_ATOMS: atom_id res chain seq x y z
N MET A 1 -14.38 -14.42 -4.70
CA MET A 1 -12.91 -14.46 -4.67
C MET A 1 -12.46 -14.72 -6.10
N ALA A 2 -11.52 -13.96 -6.58
CA ALA A 2 -11.01 -14.08 -7.95
C ALA A 2 -9.48 -14.05 -7.95
N GLU A 3 -8.89 -14.66 -8.97
CA GLU A 3 -7.45 -14.66 -9.21
C GLU A 3 -7.14 -13.97 -10.52
N PHE A 4 -6.07 -13.21 -10.55
CA PHE A 4 -5.50 -12.56 -11.70
C PHE A 4 -4.06 -13.02 -11.90
N ILE A 5 -3.73 -13.52 -13.08
CA ILE A 5 -2.37 -13.98 -13.38
C ILE A 5 -1.59 -12.86 -14.04
N HIS A 6 -0.49 -12.46 -13.41
CA HIS A 6 0.46 -11.50 -13.96
C HIS A 6 1.88 -12.06 -13.91
N GLY A 7 2.45 -12.36 -15.07
CA GLY A 7 3.71 -13.10 -15.18
C GLY A 7 3.60 -14.47 -14.49
N ASN A 8 4.44 -14.72 -13.50
CA ASN A 8 4.44 -15.94 -12.69
C ASN A 8 3.71 -15.79 -11.35
N GLN A 9 2.92 -14.72 -11.16
CA GLN A 9 2.18 -14.46 -9.92
C GLN A 9 0.68 -14.72 -10.13
N SER A 10 0.06 -15.40 -9.17
CA SER A 10 -1.39 -15.42 -8.98
C SER A 10 -1.74 -14.38 -7.92
N ILE A 11 -2.42 -13.33 -8.33
CA ILE A 11 -2.84 -12.22 -7.49
C ILE A 11 -4.30 -12.43 -7.09
N HIS A 12 -4.53 -12.61 -5.80
CA HIS A 12 -5.85 -12.73 -5.23
C HIS A 12 -6.50 -11.36 -5.08
N TYR A 13 -7.77 -11.24 -5.48
CA TYR A 13 -8.51 -9.98 -5.34
C TYR A 13 -10.01 -10.19 -5.12
N GLU A 14 -10.65 -9.16 -4.58
CA GLU A 14 -12.09 -9.09 -4.39
C GLU A 14 -12.66 -7.78 -4.90
N LEU A 15 -13.92 -7.84 -5.35
CA LEU A 15 -14.71 -6.67 -5.71
C LEU A 15 -15.83 -6.49 -4.69
N ALA A 16 -15.87 -5.35 -4.02
CA ALA A 16 -16.87 -5.04 -3.00
C ALA A 16 -17.64 -3.76 -3.32
N GLY A 17 -18.86 -3.65 -2.78
CA GLY A 17 -19.71 -2.48 -2.94
C GLY A 17 -20.33 -2.33 -4.33
N VAL A 18 -20.44 -1.08 -4.81
CA VAL A 18 -21.06 -0.76 -6.10
C VAL A 18 -20.15 -1.19 -7.24
N ARG A 19 -20.66 -2.05 -8.14
CA ARG A 19 -19.88 -2.65 -9.24
C ARG A 19 -19.92 -1.88 -10.56
N GLU A 20 -20.61 -0.75 -10.61
CA GLU A 20 -20.70 0.10 -11.82
C GLU A 20 -19.44 0.99 -11.93
N PHE A 21 -18.26 0.39 -11.98
CA PHE A 21 -16.95 1.07 -12.03
C PHE A 21 -16.80 2.04 -13.21
N ARG A 22 -17.56 1.85 -14.28
CA ARG A 22 -17.57 2.78 -15.41
C ARG A 22 -18.32 4.08 -15.14
N LEU A 23 -19.20 4.09 -14.14
CA LEU A 23 -20.04 5.24 -13.79
C LEU A 23 -19.56 5.94 -12.51
N ARG A 24 -18.75 5.25 -11.70
CA ARG A 24 -18.27 5.74 -10.41
C ARG A 24 -16.82 5.30 -10.21
N THR A 25 -15.93 6.26 -10.09
CA THR A 25 -14.50 6.00 -9.81
C THR A 25 -14.35 5.05 -8.60
N PRO A 26 -13.84 3.82 -8.80
CA PRO A 26 -13.63 2.87 -7.71
C PRO A 26 -12.40 3.23 -6.89
N VAL A 27 -12.27 2.56 -5.76
CA VAL A 27 -11.12 2.69 -4.87
C VAL A 27 -10.33 1.38 -4.86
N LEU A 28 -9.06 1.43 -5.21
CA LEU A 28 -8.12 0.33 -5.02
C LEU A 28 -7.58 0.37 -3.59
N LEU A 29 -7.59 -0.76 -2.89
CA LEU A 29 -7.13 -0.90 -1.51
C LEU A 29 -5.89 -1.78 -1.47
N LEU A 30 -4.80 -1.26 -0.89
CA LEU A 30 -3.47 -1.88 -0.83
C LEU A 30 -3.01 -1.98 0.64
N HIS A 31 -2.89 -3.20 1.14
CA HIS A 31 -2.54 -3.49 2.54
C HIS A 31 -1.04 -3.33 2.86
N GLY A 32 -0.68 -3.43 4.13
CA GLY A 32 0.68 -3.34 4.64
C GLY A 32 1.46 -4.67 4.59
N ASN A 33 2.72 -4.63 5.00
CA ASN A 33 3.61 -5.79 4.98
C ASN A 33 3.12 -6.93 5.88
N GLY A 34 3.02 -8.13 5.32
CA GLY A 34 2.64 -9.33 6.06
C GLY A 34 1.17 -9.43 6.43
N GLU A 35 0.34 -8.55 5.87
CA GLU A 35 -1.11 -8.50 6.05
C GLU A 35 -1.83 -9.06 4.81
N ASP A 36 -3.13 -8.89 4.76
CA ASP A 36 -4.00 -9.18 3.64
C ASP A 36 -5.04 -8.08 3.44
N MET A 37 -5.86 -8.19 2.40
CA MET A 37 -6.85 -7.18 2.03
C MET A 37 -7.93 -6.94 3.09
N HIS A 38 -8.19 -7.89 4.00
CA HIS A 38 -9.26 -7.80 5.00
C HIS A 38 -8.99 -6.80 6.12
N ILE A 39 -7.77 -6.26 6.20
CA ILE A 39 -7.48 -5.12 7.13
C ILE A 39 -8.40 -3.93 6.87
N PHE A 40 -8.97 -3.81 5.67
CA PHE A 40 -9.86 -2.71 5.29
C PHE A 40 -11.34 -2.97 5.55
N ASP A 41 -11.78 -4.17 5.94
CA ASP A 41 -13.19 -4.55 6.05
C ASP A 41 -14.00 -3.58 6.91
N ASN A 42 -13.48 -3.23 8.08
CA ASN A 42 -14.14 -2.27 8.98
C ASN A 42 -14.22 -0.85 8.39
N MET A 43 -13.22 -0.44 7.64
CA MET A 43 -13.14 0.88 7.02
C MET A 43 -14.14 1.02 5.87
N ILE A 44 -14.30 -0.01 5.05
CA ILE A 44 -15.17 0.08 3.86
C ILE A 44 -16.63 -0.27 4.15
N ALA A 45 -16.92 -1.04 5.21
CA ALA A 45 -18.28 -1.51 5.52
C ALA A 45 -19.35 -0.39 5.44
N PRO A 46 -19.17 0.81 6.02
CA PRO A 46 -20.16 1.89 5.93
C PRO A 46 -20.27 2.52 4.54
N LEU A 47 -19.34 2.24 3.63
CA LEU A 47 -19.24 2.86 2.30
C LEU A 47 -19.71 1.94 1.17
N LEU A 48 -19.98 0.66 1.44
CA LEU A 48 -20.33 -0.36 0.42
C LEU A 48 -21.57 -0.01 -0.42
N GLY A 49 -22.52 0.76 0.13
CA GLY A 49 -23.68 1.23 -0.61
C GLY A 49 -23.44 2.42 -1.54
N ALA A 50 -22.27 3.08 -1.42
CA ALA A 50 -21.99 4.34 -2.12
C ALA A 50 -20.74 4.26 -3.02
N LYS A 51 -19.81 3.35 -2.75
CA LYS A 51 -18.52 3.22 -3.44
C LYS A 51 -18.28 1.79 -3.89
N GLY A 52 -17.54 1.65 -4.99
CA GLY A 52 -16.98 0.38 -5.43
C GLY A 52 -15.51 0.26 -5.01
N PHE A 53 -15.11 -0.92 -4.62
CA PHE A 53 -13.77 -1.20 -4.13
C PHE A 53 -13.17 -2.39 -4.89
N VAL A 54 -11.88 -2.29 -5.19
CA VAL A 54 -11.02 -3.39 -5.60
C VAL A 54 -10.05 -3.62 -4.45
N LEU A 55 -10.14 -4.78 -3.81
CA LEU A 55 -9.24 -5.19 -2.75
C LEU A 55 -8.30 -6.23 -3.33
N MET A 56 -7.00 -6.14 -3.07
CA MET A 56 -6.06 -7.16 -3.55
C MET A 56 -5.05 -7.52 -2.47
N ASP A 57 -4.66 -8.77 -2.47
CA ASP A 57 -3.47 -9.21 -1.75
C ASP A 57 -2.22 -8.96 -2.59
N SER A 58 -1.26 -8.27 -2.04
CA SER A 58 0.02 -8.02 -2.70
C SER A 58 0.75 -9.34 -2.97
N ARG A 59 1.59 -9.38 -4.03
CA ARG A 59 2.34 -10.59 -4.37
C ARG A 59 3.01 -11.22 -3.15
N MET A 60 2.93 -12.55 -3.07
CA MET A 60 3.48 -13.34 -1.96
C MET A 60 2.91 -12.99 -0.58
N GLN A 61 1.71 -12.38 -0.49
CA GLN A 61 1.04 -12.04 0.76
C GLN A 61 -0.45 -12.44 0.67
N GLY A 62 -1.11 -12.60 1.82
CA GLY A 62 -2.48 -13.11 1.86
C GLY A 62 -2.63 -14.43 1.12
N GLU A 63 -3.58 -14.49 0.18
CA GLU A 63 -3.83 -15.64 -0.71
C GLU A 63 -3.09 -15.52 -2.06
N SER A 64 -2.34 -14.43 -2.31
CA SER A 64 -1.49 -14.29 -3.50
C SER A 64 -0.22 -15.14 -3.40
N PHE A 65 0.13 -15.83 -4.48
CA PHE A 65 1.29 -16.73 -4.51
C PHE A 65 2.00 -16.75 -5.86
N SER A 66 3.23 -17.26 -5.86
CA SER A 66 3.98 -17.52 -7.09
C SER A 66 3.66 -18.89 -7.65
N LEU A 67 3.44 -18.98 -8.97
CA LEU A 67 3.12 -20.21 -9.68
C LEU A 67 4.29 -21.21 -9.77
N ASP A 68 5.52 -20.67 -9.72
CA ASP A 68 6.77 -21.45 -9.82
C ASP A 68 7.62 -21.42 -8.54
N GLY A 69 7.09 -20.79 -7.48
CA GLY A 69 7.79 -20.62 -6.20
C GLY A 69 8.86 -19.54 -6.19
N GLY A 70 9.07 -18.84 -7.32
CA GLY A 70 10.02 -17.74 -7.47
C GLY A 70 9.36 -16.39 -7.76
N GLY A 71 10.20 -15.39 -7.97
CA GLY A 71 9.76 -14.06 -8.40
C GLY A 71 10.40 -12.95 -7.58
N GLU A 72 10.51 -11.80 -8.20
CA GLU A 72 11.01 -10.60 -7.55
C GLU A 72 10.01 -10.11 -6.50
N ILE A 73 10.49 -9.85 -5.29
CA ILE A 73 9.75 -9.18 -4.23
C ILE A 73 10.30 -7.76 -4.14
N SER A 74 9.59 -6.81 -4.74
CA SER A 74 9.90 -5.38 -4.69
C SER A 74 8.62 -4.56 -4.73
N TYR A 75 8.64 -3.35 -4.18
CA TYR A 75 7.50 -2.44 -4.27
C TYR A 75 7.17 -2.07 -5.71
N SER A 76 8.17 -1.98 -6.60
CA SER A 76 7.94 -1.70 -8.02
C SER A 76 7.13 -2.82 -8.68
N ALA A 77 7.50 -4.08 -8.42
CA ALA A 77 6.80 -5.22 -8.97
C ALA A 77 5.36 -5.34 -8.41
N MET A 78 5.15 -5.03 -7.12
CA MET A 78 3.81 -4.97 -6.53
C MET A 78 2.95 -3.85 -7.16
N ALA A 79 3.54 -2.69 -7.46
CA ALA A 79 2.85 -1.61 -8.15
C ALA A 79 2.47 -1.98 -9.59
N ASP A 80 3.32 -2.73 -10.28
CA ASP A 80 3.06 -3.21 -11.64
C ASP A 80 1.94 -4.28 -11.64
N ASP A 81 1.87 -5.17 -10.63
CA ASP A 81 0.74 -6.10 -10.46
C ASP A 81 -0.58 -5.36 -10.24
N ALA A 82 -0.58 -4.38 -9.34
CA ALA A 82 -1.77 -3.61 -9.03
C ALA A 82 -2.27 -2.81 -10.26
N ALA A 83 -1.36 -2.21 -11.02
CA ALA A 83 -1.71 -1.50 -12.25
C ALA A 83 -2.27 -2.46 -13.32
N ALA A 84 -1.64 -3.63 -13.49
CA ALA A 84 -2.09 -4.64 -14.44
C ALA A 84 -3.47 -5.20 -14.06
N LEU A 85 -3.76 -5.41 -12.77
CA LEU A 85 -5.08 -5.81 -12.31
C LEU A 85 -6.16 -4.77 -12.66
N MET A 86 -5.87 -3.47 -12.44
CA MET A 86 -6.81 -2.41 -12.79
C MET A 86 -7.06 -2.34 -14.30
N ASP A 87 -6.04 -2.63 -15.12
CA ASP A 87 -6.15 -2.70 -16.57
C ASP A 87 -6.97 -3.91 -17.03
N GLU A 88 -6.77 -5.09 -16.43
CA GLU A 88 -7.58 -6.29 -16.70
C GLU A 88 -9.05 -6.08 -16.38
N LEU A 89 -9.35 -5.36 -15.30
CA LEU A 89 -10.72 -4.99 -14.92
C LEU A 89 -11.33 -3.90 -15.82
N GLY A 90 -10.57 -3.34 -16.77
CA GLY A 90 -10.99 -2.26 -17.67
C GLY A 90 -11.24 -0.94 -16.93
N ILE A 91 -10.59 -0.72 -15.79
CA ILE A 91 -10.74 0.48 -14.98
C ILE A 91 -9.68 1.50 -15.36
N ASN A 92 -10.11 2.59 -16.01
CA ASN A 92 -9.20 3.60 -16.55
C ASN A 92 -9.02 4.83 -15.66
N GLU A 93 -9.81 4.96 -14.58
CA GLU A 93 -9.68 6.03 -13.60
C GLU A 93 -10.08 5.48 -12.22
N TYR A 94 -9.23 5.65 -11.22
CA TYR A 94 -9.46 5.14 -9.86
C TYR A 94 -8.77 5.98 -8.80
N ASP A 95 -9.30 5.89 -7.58
CA ASP A 95 -8.64 6.38 -6.37
C ASP A 95 -7.88 5.22 -5.71
N ILE A 96 -6.86 5.50 -4.89
CA ILE A 96 -6.12 4.49 -4.13
C ILE A 96 -6.14 4.83 -2.65
N VAL A 97 -6.32 3.83 -1.79
CA VAL A 97 -5.96 3.90 -0.37
C VAL A 97 -4.92 2.83 -0.09
N GLY A 98 -3.73 3.27 0.29
CA GLY A 98 -2.61 2.38 0.60
C GLY A 98 -2.16 2.53 2.05
N TYR A 99 -2.05 1.42 2.76
CA TYR A 99 -1.57 1.37 4.13
C TYR A 99 -0.16 0.81 4.19
N SER A 100 0.75 1.50 4.91
CA SER A 100 2.15 1.10 5.09
C SER A 100 2.81 0.80 3.74
N ASP A 101 3.22 -0.44 3.45
CA ASP A 101 3.74 -0.87 2.15
C ASP A 101 2.78 -0.55 1.00
N GLY A 102 1.47 -0.73 1.21
CA GLY A 102 0.44 -0.34 0.23
C GLY A 102 0.46 1.14 -0.11
N GLY A 103 0.85 2.00 0.84
CA GLY A 103 1.05 3.43 0.61
C GLY A 103 2.28 3.72 -0.26
N ILE A 104 3.35 2.92 -0.14
CA ILE A 104 4.52 2.99 -1.03
C ILE A 104 4.11 2.58 -2.45
N ILE A 105 3.35 1.49 -2.57
CA ILE A 105 2.81 1.02 -3.85
C ILE A 105 1.94 2.11 -4.50
N ALA A 106 1.07 2.79 -3.72
CA ALA A 106 0.24 3.88 -4.21
C ALA A 106 1.06 5.06 -4.77
N LEU A 107 2.16 5.45 -4.09
CA LEU A 107 3.09 6.46 -4.59
C LEU A 107 3.71 6.05 -5.92
N LEU A 108 4.19 4.80 -6.03
CA LEU A 108 4.79 4.28 -7.27
C LEU A 108 3.78 4.23 -8.42
N MET A 109 2.54 3.83 -8.16
CA MET A 109 1.47 3.84 -9.16
C MET A 109 1.15 5.27 -9.63
N ALA A 110 1.03 6.23 -8.71
CA ALA A 110 0.75 7.63 -9.03
C ALA A 110 1.88 8.30 -9.83
N MET A 111 3.12 7.87 -9.64
CA MET A 111 4.27 8.33 -10.45
C MET A 111 4.26 7.79 -11.88
N LYS A 112 3.71 6.58 -12.09
CA LYS A 112 3.75 5.87 -13.36
C LYS A 112 2.51 6.08 -14.22
N SER A 113 1.37 6.50 -13.63
CA SER A 113 0.08 6.45 -14.32
C SER A 113 -0.82 7.66 -14.05
N PHE A 114 -1.36 8.22 -15.11
CA PHE A 114 -2.40 9.26 -15.06
C PHE A 114 -3.81 8.71 -14.75
N LYS A 115 -3.97 7.40 -14.62
CA LYS A 115 -5.22 6.74 -14.24
C LYS A 115 -5.53 6.92 -12.75
N VAL A 116 -4.51 7.20 -11.93
CA VAL A 116 -4.68 7.52 -10.52
C VAL A 116 -5.15 8.96 -10.40
N ARG A 117 -6.40 9.15 -9.98
CA ARG A 117 -7.00 10.48 -9.80
C ARG A 117 -6.59 11.06 -8.44
N ARG A 118 -6.79 10.30 -7.39
CA ARG A 118 -6.43 10.65 -6.01
C ARG A 118 -5.84 9.44 -5.31
N PHE A 119 -4.95 9.69 -4.37
CA PHE A 119 -4.49 8.61 -3.50
C PHE A 119 -4.30 9.09 -2.06
N PHE A 120 -4.47 8.13 -1.17
CA PHE A 120 -4.30 8.29 0.27
C PHE A 120 -3.25 7.30 0.71
N THR A 121 -2.16 7.78 1.33
CA THR A 121 -1.20 6.90 1.99
C THR A 121 -1.37 6.98 3.49
N ILE A 122 -1.33 5.86 4.18
CA ILE A 122 -1.41 5.77 5.63
C ILE A 122 -0.13 5.14 6.13
N GLY A 123 0.76 5.95 6.72
CA GLY A 123 2.01 5.46 7.30
C GLY A 123 3.01 4.94 6.27
N ALA A 124 3.20 5.63 5.13
CA ALA A 124 4.16 5.28 4.10
C ALA A 124 5.49 6.04 4.23
N ASN A 125 6.54 5.46 3.64
CA ASN A 125 7.85 6.12 3.48
C ASN A 125 8.32 6.07 2.02
N THR A 126 9.27 6.93 1.66
CA THR A 126 9.85 7.04 0.31
C THR A 126 11.26 6.45 0.22
N ASP A 127 11.87 6.20 1.36
CA ASP A 127 13.16 5.52 1.49
C ASP A 127 13.31 4.94 2.92
N PRO A 128 14.24 4.02 3.15
CA PRO A 128 14.42 3.39 4.47
C PRO A 128 14.71 4.36 5.62
N SER A 129 15.21 5.57 5.34
CA SER A 129 15.45 6.58 6.39
C SER A 129 14.15 7.16 6.97
N GLY A 130 13.02 6.92 6.31
CA GLY A 130 11.69 7.26 6.83
C GLY A 130 11.22 6.36 7.96
N LEU A 131 11.85 5.20 8.16
CA LEU A 131 11.60 4.32 9.30
C LEU A 131 12.25 4.87 10.58
N THR A 132 11.54 4.79 11.69
CA THR A 132 12.13 5.15 12.99
C THR A 132 13.22 4.14 13.39
N ALA A 133 14.17 4.58 14.22
CA ALA A 133 15.20 3.68 14.75
C ALA A 133 14.63 2.48 15.53
N LYS A 134 13.42 2.63 16.12
CA LYS A 134 12.69 1.56 16.77
C LYS A 134 12.24 0.54 15.73
N ALA A 135 11.54 0.97 14.69
CA ALA A 135 11.05 0.12 13.61
C ALA A 135 12.19 -0.66 12.95
N VAL A 136 13.29 0.01 12.60
CA VAL A 136 14.46 -0.66 12.00
C VAL A 136 15.00 -1.78 12.91
N ARG A 137 15.06 -1.58 14.22
CA ARG A 137 15.50 -2.64 15.16
C ARG A 137 14.53 -3.81 15.22
N GLU A 138 13.22 -3.53 15.21
CA GLU A 138 12.17 -4.55 15.24
C GLU A 138 12.16 -5.38 13.96
N ILE A 139 12.23 -4.72 12.79
CA ILE A 139 12.29 -5.38 11.47
C ILE A 139 13.56 -6.25 11.39
N LYS A 140 14.74 -5.75 11.77
CA LYS A 140 15.99 -6.53 11.80
C LYS A 140 15.90 -7.74 12.72
N THR A 141 15.19 -7.62 13.83
CA THR A 141 15.00 -8.73 14.77
C THR A 141 14.05 -9.78 14.19
N ALA A 142 12.96 -9.35 13.56
CA ALA A 142 12.02 -10.23 12.86
C ALA A 142 12.70 -10.95 11.68
N LEU A 143 13.50 -10.24 10.88
CA LEU A 143 14.27 -10.81 9.77
C LEU A 143 15.23 -11.92 10.24
N ARG A 144 15.96 -11.70 11.34
CA ARG A 144 16.84 -12.75 11.89
C ARG A 144 16.04 -13.99 12.32
N ARG A 145 14.85 -13.80 12.90
CA ARG A 145 13.96 -14.90 13.29
C ARG A 145 13.43 -15.65 12.10
N ALA A 146 13.01 -14.94 11.04
CA ALA A 146 12.55 -15.56 9.79
C ALA A 146 13.64 -16.40 9.16
N ASN A 147 14.86 -15.85 9.01
CA ASN A 147 16.02 -16.58 8.51
C ASN A 147 16.36 -17.82 9.34
N HIS A 148 16.29 -17.72 10.68
CA HIS A 148 16.56 -18.87 11.56
C HIS A 148 15.52 -19.99 11.41
N LYS A 149 14.28 -19.63 11.07
CA LYS A 149 13.18 -20.59 10.84
C LYS A 149 13.14 -21.14 9.41
N GLY A 150 13.94 -20.61 8.48
CA GLY A 150 13.86 -20.93 7.06
C GLY A 150 12.61 -20.37 6.38
N ASP A 151 12.00 -19.32 6.95
CA ASP A 151 10.85 -18.65 6.38
C ASP A 151 11.34 -17.60 5.36
N GLU A 152 11.66 -18.09 4.17
CA GLU A 152 12.24 -17.29 3.08
C GLU A 152 11.30 -16.17 2.61
N ARG A 153 9.99 -16.43 2.58
CA ARG A 153 8.95 -15.46 2.21
C ARG A 153 8.97 -14.26 3.15
N THR A 154 8.82 -14.50 4.45
CA THR A 154 8.85 -13.43 5.46
C THR A 154 10.19 -12.72 5.48
N ALA A 155 11.29 -13.46 5.32
CA ALA A 155 12.63 -12.85 5.27
C ALA A 155 12.79 -11.90 4.07
N ALA A 156 12.30 -12.28 2.89
CA ALA A 156 12.35 -11.44 1.69
C ALA A 156 11.52 -10.16 1.86
N LEU A 157 10.29 -10.26 2.38
CA LEU A 157 9.42 -9.10 2.64
C LEU A 157 10.05 -8.13 3.65
N LEU A 158 10.60 -8.63 4.76
CA LEU A 158 11.27 -7.81 5.76
C LEU A 158 12.58 -7.20 5.24
N SER A 159 13.30 -7.93 4.39
CA SER A 159 14.50 -7.41 3.72
C SER A 159 14.15 -6.26 2.76
N MET A 160 13.06 -6.39 2.00
CA MET A 160 12.55 -5.33 1.13
C MET A 160 12.31 -4.04 1.92
N MET A 161 11.59 -4.09 3.05
CA MET A 161 11.35 -2.92 3.91
C MET A 161 12.63 -2.18 4.36
N LEU A 162 13.73 -2.90 4.55
CA LEU A 162 15.01 -2.32 5.00
C LEU A 162 15.84 -1.74 3.86
N ASN A 163 15.57 -2.12 2.62
CA ASN A 163 16.36 -1.77 1.46
C ASN A 163 15.61 -0.93 0.43
N GLU A 164 14.29 -0.86 0.51
CA GLU A 164 13.41 -0.12 -0.40
C GLU A 164 12.38 0.71 0.39
N PRO A 165 11.68 1.64 -0.28
CA PRO A 165 11.90 2.13 -1.65
C PRO A 165 13.05 3.15 -1.72
N HIS A 166 13.30 3.71 -2.94
CA HIS A 166 14.20 4.83 -3.17
C HIS A 166 13.53 5.89 -4.06
N ILE A 167 12.47 6.51 -3.54
CA ILE A 167 11.69 7.52 -4.25
C ILE A 167 12.25 8.90 -3.90
N THR A 168 12.68 9.63 -4.90
CA THR A 168 13.26 10.99 -4.75
C THR A 168 12.17 12.08 -4.73
N SER A 169 12.47 13.23 -4.14
CA SER A 169 11.57 14.40 -4.18
C SER A 169 11.30 14.88 -5.61
N HIS A 170 12.26 14.71 -6.54
CA HIS A 170 12.07 15.03 -7.95
C HIS A 170 11.00 14.13 -8.60
N GLN A 171 10.96 12.84 -8.26
CA GLN A 171 9.94 11.91 -8.74
C GLN A 171 8.57 12.26 -8.14
N LEU A 172 8.51 12.59 -6.85
CA LEU A 172 7.27 13.04 -6.18
C LEU A 172 6.71 14.32 -6.81
N ALA A 173 7.57 15.26 -7.20
CA ALA A 173 7.17 16.50 -7.87
C ALA A 173 6.52 16.28 -9.25
N GLY A 174 6.70 15.11 -9.86
CA GLY A 174 6.04 14.71 -11.11
C GLY A 174 4.63 14.15 -10.94
N ILE A 175 4.17 13.90 -9.71
CA ILE A 175 2.84 13.37 -9.44
C ILE A 175 1.79 14.45 -9.67
N ILE A 176 0.82 14.17 -10.55
CA ILE A 176 -0.30 15.09 -10.84
C ILE A 176 -1.58 14.75 -10.07
N ALA A 177 -1.67 13.54 -9.52
CA ALA A 177 -2.80 13.11 -8.71
C ALA A 177 -2.89 13.91 -7.40
N GLU A 178 -4.11 14.11 -6.89
CA GLU A 178 -4.30 14.66 -5.54
C GLU A 178 -3.82 13.64 -4.50
N ALA A 179 -2.96 14.08 -3.58
CA ALA A 179 -2.36 13.22 -2.58
C ALA A 179 -2.76 13.63 -1.16
N THR A 180 -3.19 12.66 -0.36
CA THR A 180 -3.37 12.85 1.08
C THR A 180 -2.44 11.90 1.83
N ILE A 181 -1.43 12.45 2.49
CA ILE A 181 -0.43 11.71 3.24
C ILE A 181 -0.85 11.69 4.71
N ILE A 182 -1.31 10.55 5.18
CA ILE A 182 -1.89 10.36 6.52
C ILE A 182 -0.88 9.68 7.44
N LEU A 183 -0.76 10.19 8.65
CA LEU A 183 0.05 9.59 9.69
C LEU A 183 -0.67 9.62 11.05
N GLY A 184 -0.59 8.56 11.81
CA GLY A 184 -0.99 8.57 13.21
C GLY A 184 -0.03 9.44 14.04
N LYS A 185 -0.53 10.32 14.89
CA LYS A 185 0.32 11.20 15.71
C LYS A 185 1.24 10.45 16.67
N LYS A 186 0.86 9.20 17.02
CA LYS A 186 1.65 8.29 17.85
C LYS A 186 2.32 7.19 17.05
N ASP A 187 2.48 7.37 15.74
CA ASP A 187 3.17 6.40 14.89
C ASP A 187 4.61 6.22 15.37
N THR A 188 5.00 4.96 15.62
CA THR A 188 6.35 4.57 16.05
C THR A 188 7.13 3.85 14.96
N VAL A 189 6.54 3.70 13.78
CA VAL A 189 7.14 3.04 12.61
C VAL A 189 7.69 4.08 11.65
N ILE A 190 6.85 5.06 11.24
CA ILE A 190 7.23 6.10 10.29
C ILE A 190 7.57 7.41 11.01
N ASP A 191 8.68 8.02 10.60
CA ASP A 191 9.08 9.34 11.11
C ASP A 191 8.14 10.43 10.60
N ARG A 192 7.63 11.25 11.53
CA ARG A 192 6.66 12.30 11.21
C ARG A 192 7.20 13.31 10.21
N LYS A 193 8.43 13.78 10.39
CA LYS A 193 9.04 14.77 9.48
C LYS A 193 9.26 14.18 8.08
N HIS A 194 9.46 12.86 8.00
CA HIS A 194 9.54 12.18 6.72
C HIS A 194 8.20 12.22 6.00
N SER A 195 7.10 11.90 6.69
CA SER A 195 5.74 11.97 6.15
C SER A 195 5.36 13.40 5.71
N GLU A 196 5.71 14.43 6.49
CA GLU A 196 5.50 15.84 6.13
C GLU A 196 6.25 16.19 4.82
N ARG A 197 7.51 15.76 4.68
CA ARG A 197 8.30 16.01 3.46
C ARG A 197 7.74 15.33 2.21
N ILE A 198 7.09 14.18 2.35
CA ILE A 198 6.40 13.53 1.23
C ILE A 198 5.28 14.42 0.72
N ALA A 199 4.42 14.92 1.61
CA ALA A 199 3.32 15.79 1.25
C ALA A 199 3.81 17.09 0.61
N ASP A 200 4.85 17.72 1.18
CA ASP A 200 5.42 18.96 0.67
C ASP A 200 6.07 18.79 -0.73
N ALA A 201 6.55 17.60 -1.06
CA ALA A 201 7.20 17.34 -2.35
C ALA A 201 6.20 17.08 -3.49
N ILE A 202 4.93 16.77 -3.19
CA ILE A 202 3.88 16.49 -4.18
C ILE A 202 3.10 17.79 -4.45
N PRO A 203 2.94 18.24 -5.72
CA PRO A 203 2.29 19.52 -6.04
C PRO A 203 0.88 19.69 -5.46
N HIS A 204 0.10 18.59 -5.40
CA HIS A 204 -1.24 18.55 -4.81
C HIS A 204 -1.25 17.68 -3.54
N GLY A 205 -0.18 17.77 -2.75
CA GLY A 205 0.00 17.02 -1.52
C GLY A 205 -0.64 17.72 -0.30
N THR A 206 -1.29 16.95 0.53
CA THR A 206 -1.82 17.39 1.84
C THR A 206 -1.36 16.42 2.91
N HIS A 207 -0.87 16.94 4.04
CA HIS A 207 -0.50 16.13 5.19
C HIS A 207 -1.61 16.14 6.25
N VAL A 208 -1.99 14.96 6.74
CA VAL A 208 -3.02 14.79 7.76
C VAL A 208 -2.49 13.97 8.92
N LEU A 209 -2.59 14.52 10.13
CA LEU A 209 -2.26 13.81 11.38
C LEU A 209 -3.54 13.34 12.06
N ILE A 210 -3.62 12.04 12.36
CA ILE A 210 -4.73 11.46 13.12
C ILE A 210 -4.37 11.46 14.61
N GLU A 211 -5.10 12.25 15.38
CA GLU A 211 -4.91 12.35 16.84
C GLU A 211 -5.14 10.99 17.52
N GLY A 212 -4.28 10.68 18.47
CA GLY A 212 -4.37 9.45 19.23
C GLY A 212 -4.07 8.16 18.48
N ALA A 213 -3.89 8.18 17.14
CA ALA A 213 -3.58 7.00 16.34
C ALA A 213 -2.09 6.67 16.37
N GLY A 214 -1.76 5.36 16.29
CA GLY A 214 -0.44 4.81 16.03
C GLY A 214 -0.23 4.54 14.55
N HIS A 215 0.56 3.50 14.22
CA HIS A 215 0.72 3.04 12.84
C HIS A 215 -0.52 2.30 12.32
N ASP A 216 -1.27 1.67 13.19
CA ASP A 216 -2.44 0.80 12.99
C ASP A 216 -3.74 1.57 12.68
N VAL A 217 -3.69 2.63 11.88
CA VAL A 217 -4.85 3.49 11.58
C VAL A 217 -6.02 2.72 10.96
N PRO A 218 -5.84 1.80 9.98
CA PRO A 218 -6.96 1.11 9.34
C PRO A 218 -7.69 0.13 10.26
N ASP A 219 -6.99 -0.50 11.20
CA ASP A 219 -7.54 -1.54 12.09
C ASP A 219 -8.28 -0.95 13.31
N ARG A 220 -8.30 0.36 13.48
CA ARG A 220 -9.01 0.95 14.60
C ARG A 220 -10.51 0.72 14.47
N LYS A 221 -11.03 -0.16 15.32
CA LYS A 221 -12.45 -0.14 15.69
C LYS A 221 -12.76 1.27 16.13
N SER A 222 -13.65 1.95 15.40
CA SER A 222 -14.06 3.32 15.67
C SER A 222 -14.31 3.49 17.16
N VAL A 223 -13.47 4.25 17.83
CA VAL A 223 -13.80 4.72 19.17
C VAL A 223 -14.81 5.85 18.94
N VAL A 224 -16.07 5.52 19.12
CA VAL A 224 -17.16 6.47 19.25
C VAL A 224 -17.00 7.25 20.53
#